data_140816a01a1d04c694eb21653284778a
#
_entry.id   140816a01a1d04c694eb21653284778a
#
_cell.length_a   1.000
_cell.length_b   1.000
_cell.length_c   1.000
_cell.angle_alpha   90.00
_cell.angle_beta   90.00
_cell.angle_gamma   90.00
#
_symmetry.space_group_name_H-M   'P 1'
#
loop_
_entity.id
_entity.type
_entity.pdbx_description
1 polymer ?
#
loop_
_entity_poly.entity_id
_entity_poly.type
_entity_poly.pdbx_seq_one_letter_code
_entity_poly.pdbx_strand_id
1 'polypeptide(L)'
;MNLFVDGAVVAGSTSCTFTLSANTADAASKTDLGDGMWDNPEFQNYGWQMGNESFVANVAGLQTLLQKVINGNAEVDVHFQVGDDVSMSGRAIITQLQVSAPNGEKATLSLSLEGCTPLSGNAGQMDVAKAKISPIKGKAMMLAMQVSNTYHTFAASTSHSLTVSVQTAETTTKDDNDMGTYKEVTGKSISLNTENLVSVKNSPSQVTGITFAEMLAKVMAGETLKLAFGYYGSSIGAEAGDDADWNAAETVLVSGDFVCTNLSANGANKENATYSAEFSGKGMPSVGETEN
;
A
#
# COMPACT_ATOMS: atom_id res chain seq x y z
N MET A 1 17.63 4.45 11.85
CA MET A 1 16.85 3.21 12.06
C MET A 1 16.67 2.54 10.72
N ASN A 2 16.99 1.25 10.60
CA ASN A 2 16.85 0.47 9.39
C ASN A 2 15.83 -0.64 9.64
N LEU A 3 14.96 -0.84 8.67
CA LEU A 3 13.97 -1.92 8.67
C LEU A 3 14.36 -2.96 7.61
N PHE A 4 14.33 -4.22 8.01
CA PHE A 4 14.51 -5.38 7.15
C PHE A 4 13.21 -6.18 7.17
N VAL A 5 12.79 -6.59 6.01
CA VAL A 5 11.63 -7.46 5.82
C VAL A 5 12.11 -8.71 5.09
N ASP A 6 11.87 -9.89 5.67
CA ASP A 6 12.36 -11.18 5.17
C ASP A 6 13.87 -11.21 4.87
N GLY A 7 14.65 -10.58 5.74
CA GLY A 7 16.11 -10.51 5.62
C GLY A 7 16.62 -9.49 4.60
N ALA A 8 15.77 -8.79 3.88
CA ALA A 8 16.15 -7.74 2.95
C ALA A 8 15.87 -6.35 3.54
N VAL A 9 16.84 -5.42 3.42
CA VAL A 9 16.63 -4.03 3.82
C VAL A 9 15.56 -3.39 2.94
N VAL A 10 14.62 -2.65 3.56
CA VAL A 10 13.68 -1.81 2.80
C VAL A 10 14.46 -0.64 2.21
N ALA A 11 14.82 -0.79 0.94
CA ALA A 11 15.65 0.17 0.23
C ALA A 11 14.91 1.48 -0.02
N GLY A 12 15.61 2.62 0.10
CA GLY A 12 15.03 3.95 -0.13
C GLY A 12 14.14 4.46 0.98
N SER A 13 14.21 3.86 2.16
CA SER A 13 13.47 4.33 3.33
C SER A 13 13.78 5.80 3.61
N THR A 14 12.72 6.59 3.71
CA THR A 14 12.76 8.01 4.07
C THR A 14 12.32 8.22 5.50
N SER A 15 11.45 7.34 6.00
CA SER A 15 10.98 7.36 7.38
C SER A 15 10.76 5.93 7.88
N CYS A 16 11.04 5.69 9.14
CA CYS A 16 10.75 4.44 9.81
C CYS A 16 10.31 4.75 11.24
N THR A 17 9.16 4.22 11.64
CA THR A 17 8.59 4.39 12.99
C THR A 17 8.45 3.05 13.66
N PHE A 18 8.62 3.04 14.97
CA PHE A 18 8.38 1.88 15.82
C PHE A 18 7.55 2.32 17.01
N THR A 19 6.52 1.59 17.35
CA THR A 19 5.67 1.82 18.51
C THR A 19 5.51 0.54 19.28
N LEU A 20 5.75 0.60 20.58
CA LEU A 20 5.47 -0.46 21.53
C LEU A 20 4.35 0.04 22.46
N SER A 21 3.25 -0.70 22.53
CA SER A 21 2.09 -0.35 23.35
C SER A 21 1.89 -1.41 24.42
N ALA A 22 1.88 -1.00 25.67
CA ALA A 22 1.54 -1.87 26.78
C ALA A 22 0.03 -1.86 27.01
N ASN A 23 -0.56 -3.03 27.15
CA ASN A 23 -1.92 -3.19 27.61
C ASN A 23 -1.89 -3.35 29.13
N THR A 24 -2.69 -2.56 29.81
CA THR A 24 -2.79 -2.56 31.27
C THR A 24 -4.22 -2.80 31.70
N ALA A 25 -4.40 -3.48 32.84
CA ALA A 25 -5.68 -3.53 33.55
C ALA A 25 -5.60 -2.66 34.82
N ASP A 26 -6.71 -2.08 35.20
CA ASP A 26 -6.81 -1.39 36.46
C ASP A 26 -6.98 -2.42 37.57
N ALA A 27 -6.02 -2.47 38.50
CA ALA A 27 -6.01 -3.33 39.66
C ALA A 27 -6.50 -2.65 40.95
N ALA A 28 -7.03 -1.41 40.84
CA ALA A 28 -7.54 -0.66 41.97
C ALA A 28 -8.70 -1.43 42.63
N SER A 29 -8.54 -1.74 43.93
CA SER A 29 -9.58 -2.38 44.74
C SER A 29 -10.34 -1.35 45.57
N LYS A 30 -11.60 -1.68 45.95
CA LYS A 30 -12.41 -0.82 46.85
C LYS A 30 -11.81 -0.65 48.26
N THR A 31 -10.78 -1.41 48.57
CA THR A 31 -10.05 -1.35 49.86
C THR A 31 -8.82 -0.45 49.81
N ASP A 32 -8.44 0.03 48.65
CA ASP A 32 -7.32 1.00 48.49
C ASP A 32 -7.78 2.42 48.89
N LEU A 33 -8.16 2.57 50.16
CA LEU A 33 -8.78 3.77 50.73
C LEU A 33 -7.82 4.96 50.86
N GLY A 34 -6.52 4.77 50.62
CA GLY A 34 -5.48 5.82 50.74
C GLY A 34 -5.23 6.56 49.44
N ASP A 35 -5.32 5.90 48.31
CA ASP A 35 -4.95 6.41 46.97
C ASP A 35 -6.13 6.44 45.98
N GLY A 36 -7.37 6.39 46.47
CA GLY A 36 -8.60 6.20 45.71
C GLY A 36 -8.93 7.23 44.62
N MET A 37 -8.00 8.13 44.30
CA MET A 37 -8.07 9.06 43.19
C MET A 37 -7.06 8.72 42.07
N TRP A 38 -6.26 7.69 42.22
CA TRP A 38 -5.23 7.32 41.26
C TRP A 38 -5.51 5.92 40.71
N ASP A 39 -5.38 5.77 39.39
CA ASP A 39 -5.42 4.48 38.72
C ASP A 39 -4.20 3.63 39.17
N ASN A 40 -4.40 2.35 39.33
CA ASN A 40 -3.33 1.39 39.64
C ASN A 40 -3.20 0.37 38.50
N PRO A 41 -2.53 0.75 37.39
CA PRO A 41 -2.43 -0.09 36.22
C PRO A 41 -1.46 -1.25 36.46
N GLU A 42 -1.95 -2.47 36.22
CA GLU A 42 -1.10 -3.66 36.10
C GLU A 42 -0.83 -3.98 34.64
N PHE A 43 0.44 -4.24 34.32
CA PHE A 43 0.87 -4.66 33.01
C PHE A 43 0.30 -6.05 32.67
N GLN A 44 -0.34 -6.21 31.53
CA GLN A 44 -0.86 -7.47 31.03
C GLN A 44 -0.02 -8.04 29.90
N ASN A 45 0.06 -7.34 28.79
CA ASN A 45 0.83 -7.74 27.63
C ASN A 45 1.24 -6.50 26.82
N TYR A 46 2.01 -6.70 25.75
CA TYR A 46 2.36 -5.62 24.82
C TYR A 46 2.11 -6.01 23.39
N GLY A 47 1.69 -5.01 22.60
CA GLY A 47 1.69 -5.08 21.14
C GLY A 47 2.75 -4.16 20.57
N TRP A 48 3.16 -4.40 19.34
CA TRP A 48 4.10 -3.53 18.64
C TRP A 48 3.69 -3.31 17.18
N GLN A 49 4.05 -2.16 16.65
CA GLN A 49 3.75 -1.74 15.30
C GLN A 49 4.95 -1.04 14.69
N MET A 50 5.06 -1.15 13.37
CA MET A 50 6.08 -0.44 12.58
C MET A 50 5.45 0.22 11.38
N GLY A 51 5.94 1.43 11.06
CA GLY A 51 5.63 2.12 9.83
C GLY A 51 6.91 2.38 9.05
N ASN A 52 6.86 2.27 7.74
CA ASN A 52 7.97 2.61 6.86
C ASN A 52 7.45 3.36 5.64
N GLU A 53 8.13 4.46 5.30
CA GLU A 53 7.95 5.14 4.04
C GLU A 53 9.25 5.05 3.24
N SER A 54 9.13 4.71 1.98
CA SER A 54 10.27 4.51 1.09
C SER A 54 9.95 4.94 -0.33
N PHE A 55 10.98 5.19 -1.13
CA PHE A 55 10.81 5.31 -2.58
C PHE A 55 10.70 3.92 -3.21
N VAL A 56 9.84 3.79 -4.22
CA VAL A 56 9.83 2.60 -5.06
C VAL A 56 11.10 2.60 -5.91
N ALA A 57 12.02 1.70 -5.62
CA ALA A 57 13.30 1.59 -6.33
C ALA A 57 13.46 0.23 -7.01
N ASN A 58 12.66 -0.76 -6.61
CA ASN A 58 12.71 -2.12 -7.13
C ASN A 58 11.29 -2.65 -7.36
N VAL A 59 10.90 -2.73 -8.62
CA VAL A 59 9.57 -3.22 -9.03
C VAL A 59 9.37 -4.69 -8.66
N ALA A 60 10.40 -5.52 -8.85
CA ALA A 60 10.33 -6.95 -8.51
C ALA A 60 10.17 -7.17 -6.99
N GLY A 61 10.84 -6.36 -6.17
CA GLY A 61 10.67 -6.38 -4.71
C GLY A 61 9.24 -5.97 -4.30
N LEU A 62 8.69 -4.94 -4.92
CA LEU A 62 7.30 -4.51 -4.70
C LEU A 62 6.31 -5.61 -5.11
N GLN A 63 6.54 -6.25 -6.26
CA GLN A 63 5.71 -7.37 -6.72
C GLN A 63 5.74 -8.56 -5.74
N THR A 64 6.91 -8.89 -5.20
CA THR A 64 7.06 -9.93 -4.18
C THR A 64 6.26 -9.61 -2.92
N LEU A 65 6.32 -8.36 -2.44
CA LEU A 65 5.53 -7.91 -1.29
C LEU A 65 4.02 -7.97 -1.58
N LEU A 66 3.59 -7.53 -2.76
CA LEU A 66 2.19 -7.63 -3.19
C LEU A 66 1.71 -9.07 -3.26
N GLN A 67 2.51 -9.99 -3.82
CA GLN A 67 2.20 -11.43 -3.83
C GLN A 67 2.02 -11.98 -2.42
N LYS A 68 2.90 -11.61 -1.49
CA LYS A 68 2.81 -12.03 -0.09
C LYS A 68 1.54 -11.52 0.59
N VAL A 69 1.19 -10.26 0.36
CA VAL A 69 0.00 -9.64 0.97
C VAL A 69 -1.29 -10.17 0.34
N ILE A 70 -1.35 -10.29 -0.98
CA ILE A 70 -2.57 -10.68 -1.70
C ILE A 70 -2.76 -12.20 -1.65
N ASN A 71 -1.76 -12.98 -2.06
CA ASN A 71 -1.87 -14.44 -2.23
C ASN A 71 -1.50 -15.21 -0.95
N GLY A 72 -0.66 -14.63 -0.09
CA GLY A 72 -0.20 -15.25 1.16
C GLY A 72 -1.01 -14.83 2.38
N ASN A 73 -0.46 -15.07 3.56
CA ASN A 73 -1.02 -14.66 4.85
C ASN A 73 -0.59 -13.26 5.31
N ALA A 74 0.11 -12.51 4.45
CA ALA A 74 0.69 -11.19 4.74
C ALA A 74 1.72 -11.16 5.89
N GLU A 75 2.14 -12.32 6.42
CA GLU A 75 3.15 -12.41 7.46
C GLU A 75 4.56 -12.24 6.89
N VAL A 76 5.38 -11.52 7.63
CA VAL A 76 6.78 -11.24 7.28
C VAL A 76 7.65 -11.35 8.52
N ASP A 77 8.89 -11.79 8.34
CA ASP A 77 9.91 -11.68 9.36
C ASP A 77 10.49 -10.27 9.35
N VAL A 78 10.44 -9.61 10.49
CA VAL A 78 10.88 -8.22 10.65
C VAL A 78 12.11 -8.19 11.54
N HIS A 79 13.10 -7.45 11.09
CA HIS A 79 14.26 -7.10 11.89
C HIS A 79 14.44 -5.58 11.82
N PHE A 80 14.56 -4.91 12.94
CA PHE A 80 14.88 -3.50 12.95
C PHE A 80 16.11 -3.20 13.81
N GLN A 81 16.84 -2.21 13.36
CA GLN A 81 18.11 -1.82 13.94
C GLN A 81 18.17 -0.31 14.15
N VAL A 82 18.52 0.11 15.35
CA VAL A 82 18.73 1.52 15.69
C VAL A 82 20.17 1.72 16.11
N GLY A 83 20.95 2.36 15.25
CA GLY A 83 22.40 2.45 15.45
C GLY A 83 23.05 1.08 15.52
N ASP A 84 24.08 0.98 16.34
CA ASP A 84 24.83 -0.26 16.58
C ASP A 84 24.40 -0.97 17.88
N ASP A 85 23.53 -0.35 18.66
CA ASP A 85 23.24 -0.78 20.03
C ASP A 85 21.91 -1.54 20.17
N VAL A 86 20.91 -1.25 19.33
CA VAL A 86 19.57 -1.83 19.45
C VAL A 86 19.21 -2.60 18.18
N SER A 87 19.00 -3.89 18.36
CA SER A 87 18.57 -4.79 17.31
C SER A 87 17.48 -5.71 17.84
N MET A 88 16.33 -5.73 17.20
CA MET A 88 15.17 -6.54 17.57
C MET A 88 14.60 -7.22 16.34
N SER A 89 14.02 -8.40 16.55
CA SER A 89 13.33 -9.15 15.51
C SER A 89 12.00 -9.72 16.02
N GLY A 90 11.10 -9.98 15.10
CA GLY A 90 9.81 -10.59 15.37
C GLY A 90 9.08 -10.87 14.06
N ARG A 91 7.92 -11.50 14.14
CA ARG A 91 7.01 -11.67 13.00
C ARG A 91 5.93 -10.63 13.05
N ALA A 92 5.60 -10.07 11.91
CA ALA A 92 4.56 -9.07 11.75
C ALA A 92 3.64 -9.40 10.58
N ILE A 93 2.43 -8.87 10.62
CA ILE A 93 1.49 -8.87 9.51
C ILE A 93 1.56 -7.49 8.84
N ILE A 94 1.68 -7.45 7.52
CA ILE A 94 1.55 -6.22 6.76
C ILE A 94 0.07 -5.84 6.76
N THR A 95 -0.31 -4.83 7.57
CA THR A 95 -1.70 -4.37 7.69
C THR A 95 -2.07 -3.38 6.59
N GLN A 96 -1.09 -2.67 6.05
CA GLN A 96 -1.29 -1.78 4.90
C GLN A 96 -0.05 -1.73 4.02
N LEU A 97 -0.27 -1.82 2.72
CA LEU A 97 0.72 -1.54 1.68
C LEU A 97 0.11 -0.52 0.72
N GLN A 98 0.71 0.65 0.61
CA GLN A 98 0.25 1.71 -0.26
C GLN A 98 1.35 2.17 -1.19
N VAL A 99 1.06 2.21 -2.47
CA VAL A 99 1.92 2.79 -3.51
C VAL A 99 1.26 4.07 -3.99
N SER A 100 2.02 5.16 -4.02
CA SER A 100 1.58 6.44 -4.58
C SER A 100 2.49 6.84 -5.74
N ALA A 101 1.87 7.23 -6.85
CA ALA A 101 2.55 7.53 -8.10
C ALA A 101 2.10 8.88 -8.68
N PRO A 102 2.51 10.01 -8.08
CA PRO A 102 2.19 11.34 -8.56
C PRO A 102 3.01 11.70 -9.81
N ASN A 103 2.41 12.46 -10.71
CA ASN A 103 3.11 12.99 -11.87
C ASN A 103 4.13 14.06 -11.44
N GLY A 104 5.34 13.98 -11.98
CA GLY A 104 6.42 14.93 -11.66
C GLY A 104 7.28 14.58 -10.46
N GLU A 105 6.86 13.66 -9.60
CA GLU A 105 7.58 13.21 -8.42
C GLU A 105 8.00 11.74 -8.52
N LYS A 106 8.66 11.25 -7.48
CA LYS A 106 9.04 9.84 -7.37
C LYS A 106 7.89 9.03 -6.81
N ALA A 107 7.74 7.80 -7.26
CA ALA A 107 6.80 6.87 -6.66
C ALA A 107 7.25 6.48 -5.24
N THR A 108 6.30 6.43 -4.31
CA THR A 108 6.53 6.09 -2.91
C THR A 108 5.78 4.82 -2.52
N LEU A 109 6.35 4.10 -1.57
CA LEU A 109 5.77 2.93 -0.93
C LEU A 109 5.65 3.21 0.56
N SER A 110 4.46 3.09 1.11
CA SER A 110 4.19 3.13 2.54
C SER A 110 3.77 1.75 3.03
N LEU A 111 4.40 1.27 4.10
CA LEU A 111 4.12 0.01 4.75
C LEU A 111 3.71 0.25 6.19
N SER A 112 2.63 -0.39 6.63
CA SER A 112 2.27 -0.52 8.03
C SER A 112 2.31 -1.99 8.42
N LEU A 113 2.98 -2.27 9.52
CA LEU A 113 3.22 -3.62 10.03
C LEU A 113 2.72 -3.69 11.47
N GLU A 114 2.05 -4.76 11.80
CA GLU A 114 1.56 -5.05 13.15
C GLU A 114 2.16 -6.37 13.64
N GLY A 115 2.81 -6.33 14.80
CA GLY A 115 3.43 -7.52 15.40
C GLY A 115 2.41 -8.63 15.68
N CYS A 116 2.73 -9.84 15.25
CA CYS A 116 1.93 -11.03 15.50
C CYS A 116 2.63 -12.04 16.40
N THR A 117 3.84 -11.73 16.84
CA THR A 117 4.61 -12.50 17.83
C THR A 117 5.34 -11.55 18.78
N PRO A 118 5.76 -12.02 19.96
CA PRO A 118 6.65 -11.26 20.84
C PRO A 118 7.94 -10.85 20.12
N LEU A 119 8.51 -9.73 20.56
CA LEU A 119 9.82 -9.27 20.07
C LEU A 119 10.95 -10.03 20.75
N SER A 120 11.94 -10.44 19.96
CA SER A 120 13.21 -10.96 20.45
C SER A 120 14.25 -9.85 20.44
N GLY A 121 14.83 -9.56 21.60
CA GLY A 121 15.96 -8.63 21.71
C GLY A 121 17.28 -9.29 21.29
N ASN A 122 18.29 -8.46 20.97
CA ASN A 122 19.65 -8.88 20.58
C ASN A 122 19.71 -9.81 19.34
N ALA A 123 18.77 -9.66 18.42
CA ALA A 123 18.91 -10.24 17.10
C ALA A 123 20.14 -9.60 16.43
N GLY A 124 21.19 -10.36 16.13
CA GLY A 124 22.47 -9.85 15.64
C GLY A 124 22.34 -8.73 14.60
N GLN A 125 23.37 -7.90 14.45
CA GLN A 125 23.35 -6.80 13.50
C GLN A 125 23.33 -7.35 12.06
N MET A 126 22.53 -6.73 11.22
CA MET A 126 22.49 -7.01 9.78
C MET A 126 23.26 -5.92 9.01
N ASP A 127 24.08 -6.33 8.05
CA ASP A 127 24.79 -5.38 7.20
C ASP A 127 23.81 -4.61 6.29
N VAL A 128 23.86 -3.30 6.42
CA VAL A 128 23.15 -2.40 5.51
C VAL A 128 24.03 -2.18 4.27
N ALA A 129 23.79 -2.94 3.21
CA ALA A 129 24.44 -2.68 1.95
C ALA A 129 24.03 -1.27 1.46
N LYS A 130 25.00 -0.36 1.40
CA LYS A 130 24.80 1.01 0.87
C LYS A 130 24.68 0.97 -0.65
N ALA A 131 23.60 0.38 -1.16
CA ALA A 131 23.31 0.38 -2.58
C ALA A 131 22.83 1.77 -3.02
N LYS A 132 23.38 2.27 -4.13
CA LYS A 132 22.87 3.47 -4.77
C LYS A 132 21.50 3.16 -5.36
N ILE A 133 20.46 3.75 -4.81
CA ILE A 133 19.08 3.53 -5.24
C ILE A 133 18.74 4.53 -6.33
N SER A 134 18.06 4.06 -7.39
CA SER A 134 17.45 4.91 -8.42
C SER A 134 15.94 4.85 -8.28
N PRO A 135 15.32 5.81 -7.54
CA PRO A 135 13.88 5.81 -7.35
C PRO A 135 13.12 5.97 -8.67
N ILE A 136 12.04 5.21 -8.80
CA ILE A 136 11.15 5.24 -9.97
C ILE A 136 10.35 6.55 -9.96
N LYS A 137 10.19 7.15 -11.12
CA LYS A 137 9.31 8.32 -11.28
C LYS A 137 7.85 7.89 -11.21
N GLY A 138 6.99 8.64 -10.50
CA GLY A 138 5.57 8.33 -10.37
C GLY A 138 4.87 8.20 -11.72
N LYS A 139 5.23 9.04 -12.69
CA LYS A 139 4.69 8.96 -14.06
C LYS A 139 4.93 7.61 -14.78
N ALA A 140 5.89 6.80 -14.30
CA ALA A 140 6.16 5.47 -14.86
C ALA A 140 5.27 4.37 -14.27
N MET A 141 4.45 4.69 -13.27
CA MET A 141 3.47 3.78 -12.69
C MET A 141 2.07 4.27 -13.06
N MET A 142 1.31 3.46 -13.76
CA MET A 142 0.05 3.86 -14.37
C MET A 142 -1.08 2.88 -14.02
N LEU A 143 -2.30 3.44 -14.02
CA LEU A 143 -3.55 2.70 -13.94
C LEU A 143 -4.18 2.64 -15.32
N ALA A 144 -4.67 1.46 -15.70
CA ALA A 144 -5.39 1.25 -16.96
C ALA A 144 -6.69 0.49 -16.73
N MET A 145 -7.63 0.69 -17.62
CA MET A 145 -8.92 0.02 -17.66
C MET A 145 -9.08 -0.73 -18.97
N GLN A 146 -9.60 -1.95 -18.91
CA GLN A 146 -9.89 -2.75 -20.09
C GLN A 146 -11.18 -2.26 -20.77
N VAL A 147 -11.06 -1.98 -22.07
CA VAL A 147 -12.19 -1.65 -22.95
C VAL A 147 -12.03 -2.51 -24.20
N SER A 148 -13.06 -3.28 -24.56
CA SER A 148 -13.03 -4.17 -25.76
C SER A 148 -11.80 -5.08 -25.82
N ASN A 149 -11.41 -5.68 -24.69
CA ASN A 149 -10.25 -6.56 -24.50
C ASN A 149 -8.88 -5.87 -24.64
N THR A 150 -8.83 -4.55 -24.68
CA THR A 150 -7.58 -3.77 -24.69
C THR A 150 -7.54 -2.89 -23.46
N TYR A 151 -6.39 -2.80 -22.81
CA TYR A 151 -6.20 -1.89 -21.69
C TYR A 151 -5.85 -0.50 -22.19
N HIS A 152 -6.50 0.52 -21.66
CA HIS A 152 -6.27 1.92 -21.93
C HIS A 152 -5.99 2.68 -20.63
N THR A 153 -4.98 3.51 -20.63
CA THR A 153 -4.67 4.36 -19.48
C THR A 153 -5.71 5.47 -19.32
N PHE A 154 -5.78 6.04 -18.12
CA PHE A 154 -6.63 7.20 -17.87
C PHE A 154 -6.02 8.43 -18.53
N ALA A 155 -6.84 9.18 -19.28
CA ALA A 155 -6.40 10.37 -19.98
C ALA A 155 -6.04 11.50 -19.02
N ALA A 156 -4.92 12.19 -19.30
CA ALA A 156 -4.45 13.36 -18.57
C ALA A 156 -4.33 13.12 -17.04
N SER A 157 -3.87 11.94 -16.66
CA SER A 157 -3.70 11.55 -15.26
C SER A 157 -2.61 12.38 -14.57
N THR A 158 -2.90 12.78 -13.33
CA THR A 158 -1.99 13.52 -12.46
C THR A 158 -1.46 12.68 -11.29
N SER A 159 -2.22 11.68 -10.85
CA SER A 159 -1.82 10.81 -9.75
C SER A 159 -2.55 9.46 -9.81
N HIS A 160 -1.86 8.41 -9.42
CA HIS A 160 -2.45 7.10 -9.18
C HIS A 160 -2.01 6.57 -7.83
N SER A 161 -2.86 5.79 -7.17
CA SER A 161 -2.47 5.04 -5.99
C SER A 161 -3.11 3.65 -5.94
N LEU A 162 -2.37 2.72 -5.35
CA LEU A 162 -2.78 1.37 -5.03
C LEU A 162 -2.69 1.21 -3.52
N THR A 163 -3.74 0.75 -2.87
CA THR A 163 -3.74 0.42 -1.44
C THR A 163 -4.26 -0.98 -1.23
N VAL A 164 -3.50 -1.80 -0.54
CA VAL A 164 -3.93 -3.12 -0.04
C VAL A 164 -3.99 -3.03 1.47
N SER A 165 -5.13 -3.36 2.06
CA SER A 165 -5.35 -3.36 3.51
C SER A 165 -5.69 -4.76 3.98
N VAL A 166 -5.11 -5.13 5.12
CA VAL A 166 -5.29 -6.43 5.77
C VAL A 166 -5.87 -6.20 7.15
N GLN A 167 -6.95 -6.89 7.45
CA GLN A 167 -7.59 -6.88 8.76
C GLN A 167 -7.02 -8.01 9.61
N THR A 168 -6.79 -7.72 10.88
CA THR A 168 -6.25 -8.67 11.87
C THR A 168 -7.22 -8.84 13.02
N ALA A 169 -7.16 -9.98 13.68
CA ALA A 169 -7.80 -10.22 14.98
C ALA A 169 -6.77 -10.76 15.96
N GLU A 170 -6.92 -10.41 17.23
CA GLU A 170 -6.09 -10.93 18.32
C GLU A 170 -6.51 -12.36 18.64
N THR A 171 -5.52 -13.26 18.75
CA THR A 171 -5.69 -14.68 19.06
C THR A 171 -4.97 -15.07 20.34
N THR A 172 -4.49 -14.11 21.14
CA THR A 172 -3.83 -14.33 22.42
C THR A 172 -4.74 -15.08 23.38
N THR A 173 -4.25 -16.19 23.95
CA THR A 173 -4.98 -17.03 24.89
C THR A 173 -4.36 -16.99 26.30
N LYS A 174 -5.08 -17.51 27.27
CA LYS A 174 -4.56 -17.60 28.68
C LYS A 174 -3.40 -18.59 28.83
N ASP A 175 -3.21 -19.47 27.85
CA ASP A 175 -2.15 -20.47 27.83
C ASP A 175 -0.85 -19.94 27.21
N ASP A 176 -0.88 -18.72 26.63
CA ASP A 176 0.29 -18.04 26.10
C ASP A 176 1.12 -17.51 27.29
N ASN A 177 2.29 -18.08 27.48
CA ASN A 177 3.21 -17.70 28.57
C ASN A 177 4.03 -16.45 28.25
N ASP A 178 3.90 -15.92 27.03
CA ASP A 178 4.61 -14.74 26.57
C ASP A 178 3.84 -13.47 26.89
N MET A 179 4.56 -12.36 27.03
CA MET A 179 3.94 -11.05 27.24
C MET A 179 3.58 -10.32 25.95
N GLY A 180 3.73 -10.97 24.79
CA GLY A 180 3.37 -10.42 23.49
C GLY A 180 1.96 -10.79 23.04
N THR A 181 1.37 -9.96 22.18
CA THR A 181 0.08 -10.29 21.55
C THR A 181 0.29 -11.13 20.29
N TYR A 182 -0.60 -12.12 20.11
CA TYR A 182 -0.68 -12.94 18.89
C TYR A 182 -1.84 -12.47 18.03
N LYS A 183 -1.65 -12.44 16.72
CA LYS A 183 -2.66 -11.97 15.76
C LYS A 183 -2.70 -12.84 14.51
N GLU A 184 -3.87 -12.89 13.90
CA GLU A 184 -4.11 -13.56 12.61
C GLU A 184 -4.85 -12.68 11.64
N VAL A 185 -4.74 -12.99 10.34
CA VAL A 185 -5.42 -12.28 9.26
C VAL A 185 -6.86 -12.74 9.15
N THR A 186 -7.81 -11.80 9.19
CA THR A 186 -9.26 -12.07 9.09
C THR A 186 -9.87 -11.60 7.78
N GLY A 187 -9.25 -10.65 7.09
CA GLY A 187 -9.76 -10.14 5.83
C GLY A 187 -8.75 -9.31 5.08
N LYS A 188 -9.00 -9.12 3.78
CA LYS A 188 -8.17 -8.29 2.90
C LYS A 188 -9.06 -7.47 1.99
N SER A 189 -8.59 -6.29 1.65
CA SER A 189 -9.22 -5.41 0.67
C SER A 189 -8.17 -4.71 -0.18
N ILE A 190 -8.55 -4.37 -1.40
CA ILE A 190 -7.71 -3.64 -2.32
C ILE A 190 -8.50 -2.46 -2.89
N SER A 191 -7.85 -1.32 -3.01
CA SER A 191 -8.41 -0.14 -3.66
C SER A 191 -7.40 0.51 -4.60
N LEU A 192 -7.92 1.09 -5.66
CA LEU A 192 -7.18 1.88 -6.64
C LEU A 192 -7.81 3.27 -6.71
N ASN A 193 -6.98 4.31 -6.80
CA ASN A 193 -7.44 5.67 -6.97
C ASN A 193 -6.71 6.32 -8.12
N THR A 194 -7.40 7.23 -8.81
CA THR A 194 -6.84 8.06 -9.87
C THR A 194 -7.33 9.48 -9.77
N GLU A 195 -6.44 10.42 -10.02
CA GLU A 195 -6.73 11.84 -10.19
C GLU A 195 -6.33 12.27 -11.59
N ASN A 196 -7.22 12.97 -12.28
CA ASN A 196 -7.05 13.30 -13.68
C ASN A 196 -7.56 14.70 -13.99
N LEU A 197 -7.04 15.31 -15.04
CA LEU A 197 -7.66 16.48 -15.63
C LEU A 197 -8.84 16.04 -16.52
N VAL A 198 -9.91 16.82 -16.52
CA VAL A 198 -11.03 16.58 -17.44
C VAL A 198 -10.56 16.90 -18.85
N SER A 199 -10.50 15.89 -19.69
CA SER A 199 -10.15 16.02 -21.11
C SER A 199 -11.39 15.77 -21.97
N VAL A 200 -11.52 16.56 -23.04
CA VAL A 200 -12.60 16.44 -24.02
C VAL A 200 -12.01 15.97 -25.33
N LYS A 201 -12.53 14.87 -25.87
CA LYS A 201 -12.17 14.41 -27.21
C LYS A 201 -12.75 15.37 -28.26
N ASN A 202 -11.93 16.30 -28.73
CA ASN A 202 -12.31 17.18 -29.86
C ASN A 202 -12.24 16.47 -31.21
N SER A 203 -11.54 15.33 -31.26
CA SER A 203 -11.46 14.44 -32.43
C SER A 203 -11.18 13.02 -31.92
N PRO A 204 -11.72 11.97 -32.58
CA PRO A 204 -11.46 10.57 -32.18
C PRO A 204 -9.96 10.19 -32.13
N SER A 205 -9.11 10.95 -32.79
CA SER A 205 -7.68 10.71 -32.86
C SER A 205 -6.81 11.48 -31.85
N GLN A 206 -7.40 12.30 -30.97
CA GLN A 206 -6.62 13.18 -30.08
C GLN A 206 -6.55 12.80 -28.63
N VAL A 207 -7.41 11.91 -28.13
CA VAL A 207 -7.35 11.42 -26.74
C VAL A 207 -7.51 9.91 -26.76
N THR A 208 -6.46 9.23 -26.46
CA THR A 208 -6.35 7.78 -26.54
C THR A 208 -6.67 7.07 -25.22
N GLY A 209 -6.72 7.82 -24.11
CA GLY A 209 -7.02 7.29 -22.78
C GLY A 209 -8.51 7.37 -22.38
N ILE A 210 -8.83 6.78 -21.24
CA ILE A 210 -10.17 6.83 -20.63
C ILE A 210 -10.48 8.24 -20.16
N THR A 211 -11.58 8.79 -20.64
CA THR A 211 -12.07 10.13 -20.28
C THR A 211 -13.09 10.10 -19.15
N PHE A 212 -13.34 11.25 -18.53
CA PHE A 212 -14.39 11.39 -17.49
C PHE A 212 -15.77 10.95 -17.99
N ALA A 213 -16.14 11.29 -19.24
CA ALA A 213 -17.44 10.94 -19.80
C ALA A 213 -17.62 9.42 -19.96
N GLU A 214 -16.56 8.72 -20.38
CA GLU A 214 -16.56 7.25 -20.47
C GLU A 214 -16.67 6.61 -19.09
N MET A 215 -15.93 7.14 -18.10
CA MET A 215 -16.05 6.69 -16.72
C MET A 215 -17.45 6.89 -16.17
N LEU A 216 -18.03 8.09 -16.34
CA LEU A 216 -19.37 8.40 -15.86
C LEU A 216 -20.41 7.44 -16.46
N ALA A 217 -20.32 7.14 -17.75
CA ALA A 217 -21.23 6.22 -18.43
C ALA A 217 -21.16 4.80 -17.81
N LYS A 218 -19.96 4.29 -17.55
CA LYS A 218 -19.74 2.98 -16.94
C LYS A 218 -20.22 2.91 -15.50
N VAL A 219 -19.97 3.95 -14.71
CA VAL A 219 -20.42 4.04 -13.32
C VAL A 219 -21.96 4.09 -13.25
N MET A 220 -22.59 4.86 -14.12
CA MET A 220 -24.06 4.94 -14.20
C MET A 220 -24.71 3.62 -14.66
N ALA A 221 -23.99 2.83 -15.47
CA ALA A 221 -24.41 1.49 -15.88
C ALA A 221 -24.20 0.43 -14.78
N GLY A 222 -23.49 0.77 -13.69
CA GLY A 222 -23.15 -0.19 -12.63
C GLY A 222 -22.20 -1.29 -13.08
N GLU A 223 -21.34 -1.00 -14.05
CA GLU A 223 -20.43 -1.99 -14.61
C GLU A 223 -19.32 -2.36 -13.61
N THR A 224 -18.96 -3.64 -13.61
CA THR A 224 -17.70 -4.11 -13.05
C THR A 224 -16.60 -3.80 -14.06
N LEU A 225 -15.52 -3.16 -13.59
CA LEU A 225 -14.44 -2.67 -14.42
C LEU A 225 -13.21 -3.56 -14.24
N LYS A 226 -12.61 -4.02 -15.33
CA LYS A 226 -11.30 -4.68 -15.26
C LYS A 226 -10.21 -3.62 -15.25
N LEU A 227 -9.48 -3.51 -14.14
CA LEU A 227 -8.40 -2.55 -13.95
C LEU A 227 -7.07 -3.27 -13.77
N ALA A 228 -6.01 -2.60 -14.20
CA ALA A 228 -4.65 -3.03 -13.96
C ALA A 228 -3.76 -1.86 -13.57
N PHE A 229 -2.92 -2.06 -12.57
CA PHE A 229 -1.91 -1.11 -12.12
C PHE A 229 -0.52 -1.70 -12.37
N GLY A 230 0.36 -0.92 -13.01
CA GLY A 230 1.65 -1.47 -13.42
C GLY A 230 2.73 -0.43 -13.65
N TYR A 231 3.93 -0.93 -13.90
CA TYR A 231 5.13 -0.18 -14.22
C TYR A 231 5.42 -0.22 -15.73
N TYR A 232 5.56 0.95 -16.33
CA TYR A 232 5.78 1.11 -17.76
C TYR A 232 7.27 1.22 -18.18
N GLY A 233 8.20 1.20 -17.23
CA GLY A 233 9.62 1.28 -17.53
C GLY A 233 10.15 2.67 -17.90
N SER A 234 11.39 2.70 -18.36
CA SER A 234 12.10 3.94 -18.71
C SER A 234 11.68 4.52 -20.06
N SER A 235 10.96 3.76 -20.89
CA SER A 235 10.48 4.17 -22.21
C SER A 235 9.33 5.17 -22.19
N ILE A 236 8.71 5.42 -21.03
CA ILE A 236 7.83 6.58 -20.83
C ILE A 236 8.71 7.85 -20.72
N GLY A 237 9.54 8.04 -21.72
CA GLY A 237 10.50 9.09 -21.68
C GLY A 237 9.94 10.43 -22.02
N ALA A 238 9.40 10.64 -23.12
CA ALA A 238 9.25 11.97 -23.67
C ALA A 238 7.80 12.38 -23.94
N GLU A 239 6.89 11.45 -24.16
CA GLU A 239 5.60 11.76 -24.74
C GLU A 239 4.47 10.87 -24.20
N ALA A 240 4.31 10.86 -22.88
CA ALA A 240 3.16 10.21 -22.21
C ALA A 240 1.81 10.88 -22.55
N GLY A 241 1.73 11.59 -23.65
CA GLY A 241 0.52 12.17 -24.20
C GLY A 241 -0.10 11.35 -25.33
N ASP A 242 0.70 10.53 -25.99
CA ASP A 242 0.27 9.71 -27.10
C ASP A 242 0.33 8.24 -26.72
N ASP A 243 -0.85 7.60 -26.59
CA ASP A 243 -1.06 6.15 -26.58
C ASP A 243 0.10 5.35 -25.96
N ALA A 244 0.30 5.50 -24.67
CA ALA A 244 1.01 4.47 -23.95
C ALA A 244 0.12 3.22 -24.03
N ASP A 245 0.32 2.44 -25.07
CA ASP A 245 -0.29 1.16 -25.24
C ASP A 245 0.02 0.37 -23.99
N TRP A 246 -0.99 0.01 -23.19
CA TRP A 246 -0.79 -0.80 -21.97
C TRP A 246 -0.03 -2.08 -22.29
N ASN A 247 -0.09 -2.57 -23.52
CA ASN A 247 0.69 -3.69 -24.00
C ASN A 247 2.22 -3.49 -23.91
N ALA A 248 2.67 -2.25 -23.67
CA ALA A 248 4.07 -1.91 -23.41
C ALA A 248 4.42 -1.88 -21.91
N ALA A 249 3.51 -2.21 -20.99
CA ALA A 249 3.84 -2.32 -19.57
C ALA A 249 4.91 -3.40 -19.38
N GLU A 250 6.06 -3.00 -18.83
CA GLU A 250 7.15 -3.94 -18.53
C GLU A 250 6.75 -4.89 -17.40
N THR A 251 5.90 -4.43 -16.47
CA THR A 251 5.46 -5.24 -15.33
C THR A 251 4.09 -4.81 -14.87
N VAL A 252 3.12 -5.71 -14.96
CA VAL A 252 1.83 -5.57 -14.27
C VAL A 252 2.04 -5.91 -12.79
N LEU A 253 1.69 -5.00 -11.90
CA LEU A 253 1.76 -5.23 -10.46
C LEU A 253 0.50 -5.93 -9.96
N VAL A 254 -0.67 -5.38 -10.30
CA VAL A 254 -1.97 -5.90 -9.89
C VAL A 254 -2.97 -5.73 -11.02
N SER A 255 -3.82 -6.74 -11.25
CA SER A 255 -4.97 -6.65 -12.14
C SER A 255 -6.17 -7.40 -11.54
N GLY A 256 -7.38 -7.03 -11.95
CA GLY A 256 -8.58 -7.71 -11.47
C GLY A 256 -9.86 -6.93 -11.75
N ASP A 257 -10.95 -7.43 -11.16
CA ASP A 257 -12.25 -6.82 -11.22
C ASP A 257 -12.44 -5.79 -10.10
N PHE A 258 -12.95 -4.61 -10.45
CA PHE A 258 -13.18 -3.50 -9.54
C PHE A 258 -14.55 -2.88 -9.75
N VAL A 259 -15.07 -2.24 -8.70
CA VAL A 259 -16.27 -1.42 -8.74
C VAL A 259 -15.86 0.01 -8.39
N CYS A 260 -16.30 0.98 -9.19
CA CYS A 260 -16.12 2.39 -8.85
C CYS A 260 -17.02 2.73 -7.67
N THR A 261 -16.42 3.13 -6.56
CA THR A 261 -17.13 3.49 -5.31
C THR A 261 -17.35 4.99 -5.18
N ASN A 262 -16.49 5.77 -5.81
CA ASN A 262 -16.62 7.23 -5.83
C ASN A 262 -16.12 7.78 -7.16
N LEU A 263 -16.87 8.68 -7.76
CA LEU A 263 -16.47 9.47 -8.93
C LEU A 263 -16.84 10.92 -8.67
N SER A 264 -15.86 11.78 -8.57
CA SER A 264 -16.06 13.19 -8.31
C SER A 264 -15.40 14.05 -9.38
N ALA A 265 -15.99 15.20 -9.69
CA ALA A 265 -15.42 16.17 -10.61
C ALA A 265 -15.45 17.57 -9.98
N ASN A 266 -14.41 18.33 -10.19
CA ASN A 266 -14.26 19.70 -9.71
C ASN A 266 -13.90 20.62 -10.89
N GLY A 267 -14.65 21.73 -11.03
CA GLY A 267 -14.41 22.75 -12.04
C GLY A 267 -14.32 24.12 -11.39
N ALA A 268 -13.12 24.51 -10.96
CA ALA A 268 -12.88 25.84 -10.40
C ALA A 268 -12.75 26.90 -11.52
N ASN A 269 -13.18 28.14 -11.21
CA ASN A 269 -13.05 29.25 -12.17
C ASN A 269 -11.57 29.57 -12.41
N LYS A 270 -11.17 29.65 -13.67
CA LYS A 270 -9.80 29.91 -14.17
C LYS A 270 -8.79 28.79 -13.89
N GLU A 271 -9.23 27.61 -13.47
CA GLU A 271 -8.38 26.43 -13.32
C GLU A 271 -8.84 25.32 -14.26
N ASN A 272 -8.00 24.34 -14.48
CA ASN A 272 -8.38 23.14 -15.21
C ASN A 272 -9.38 22.33 -14.38
N ALA A 273 -10.44 21.86 -15.02
CA ALA A 273 -11.35 20.94 -14.38
C ALA A 273 -10.64 19.61 -14.13
N THR A 274 -10.85 19.05 -12.93
CA THR A 274 -10.26 17.78 -12.48
C THR A 274 -11.37 16.78 -12.17
N TYR A 275 -11.03 15.50 -12.22
CA TYR A 275 -11.87 14.45 -11.64
C TYR A 275 -11.03 13.43 -10.92
N SER A 276 -11.63 12.79 -9.91
CA SER A 276 -11.06 11.66 -9.22
C SER A 276 -12.01 10.47 -9.24
N ALA A 277 -11.45 9.27 -9.31
CA ALA A 277 -12.20 8.04 -9.21
C ALA A 277 -11.54 7.10 -8.22
N GLU A 278 -12.37 6.47 -7.36
CA GLU A 278 -11.97 5.48 -6.39
C GLU A 278 -12.60 4.13 -6.76
N PHE A 279 -11.80 3.08 -6.71
CA PHE A 279 -12.22 1.73 -7.09
C PHE A 279 -11.94 0.77 -5.94
N SER A 280 -12.90 -0.07 -5.62
CA SER A 280 -12.75 -1.18 -4.67
C SER A 280 -12.69 -2.50 -5.42
N GLY A 281 -11.74 -3.35 -5.04
CA GLY A 281 -11.57 -4.67 -5.64
C GLY A 281 -12.74 -5.59 -5.36
N LYS A 282 -13.12 -6.36 -6.37
CA LYS A 282 -14.16 -7.38 -6.33
C LYS A 282 -13.53 -8.76 -6.46
N GLY A 283 -13.37 -9.42 -5.32
CA GLY A 283 -12.66 -10.70 -5.27
C GLY A 283 -11.14 -10.54 -5.15
N MET A 284 -10.43 -11.62 -5.39
CA MET A 284 -8.97 -11.68 -5.28
C MET A 284 -8.34 -11.21 -6.59
N PRO A 285 -7.51 -10.16 -6.58
CA PRO A 285 -6.81 -9.70 -7.77
C PRO A 285 -5.64 -10.63 -8.12
N SER A 286 -5.22 -10.60 -9.38
CA SER A 286 -4.00 -11.26 -9.87
C SER A 286 -2.80 -10.33 -9.66
N VAL A 287 -1.64 -10.91 -9.33
CA VAL A 287 -0.36 -10.19 -9.16
C VAL A 287 0.62 -10.66 -10.23
N GLY A 288 1.15 -9.72 -10.99
CA GLY A 288 2.16 -10.01 -12.02
C GLY A 288 1.62 -10.42 -13.39
N GLU A 289 0.31 -10.53 -13.55
CA GLU A 289 -0.35 -10.94 -14.79
C GLU A 289 -1.55 -10.03 -15.08
N THR A 290 -1.89 -9.86 -16.34
CA THR A 290 -3.19 -9.31 -16.75
C THR A 290 -4.19 -10.45 -16.84
N GLU A 291 -5.34 -10.33 -16.19
CA GLU A 291 -6.45 -11.23 -16.44
C GLU A 291 -6.99 -11.03 -17.87
N ASN A 292 -7.01 -12.11 -18.64
CA ASN A 292 -7.58 -12.14 -19.99
C ASN A 292 -9.11 -12.12 -19.97
#